data_e26b252b4e04abe246390b4057764250
#
_entry.id   e26b252b4e04abe246390b4057764250
#
_cell.length_a   1.000
_cell.length_b   1.000
_cell.length_c   1.000
_cell.angle_alpha   90.00
_cell.angle_beta   90.00
_cell.angle_gamma   90.00
#
_symmetry.space_group_name_H-M   'P 1'
#
loop_
_entity.id
_entity.type
_entity.pdbx_description
1 polymer ?
#
loop_
_entity_poly.entity_id
_entity_poly.type
_entity_poly.pdbx_seq_one_letter_code
_entity_poly.pdbx_strand_id
1 'polypeptide(L)'
;VESINNAIFDNGCENKSKHGDAMEVKIKHPDLVYIDPPYYSPLSDNEYVRRYHFVEGLARDWKGVEIQENTITKKFKSYPTPFSTRKGAADAFDKLFKKFSNSILIVSYSSNSQPTQDEMVALMSKYKEHVEVVPIDYTYSFGNQKHAKTNRNKVQEYLFVGFNGEDVWKKK
;
A
#
# COMPACT_ATOMS: atom_id res chain seq x y z
N VAL A 1 14.13 -21.92 8.32
CA VAL A 1 13.68 -21.16 9.52
C VAL A 1 14.90 -20.55 10.21
N GLU A 2 15.91 -21.33 10.53
CA GLU A 2 17.10 -20.88 11.27
C GLU A 2 17.87 -19.73 10.57
N SER A 3 18.09 -19.85 9.25
CA SER A 3 18.71 -18.80 8.44
C SER A 3 17.90 -17.49 8.40
N ILE A 4 16.57 -17.59 8.48
CA ILE A 4 15.69 -16.41 8.55
C ILE A 4 15.80 -15.75 9.91
N ASN A 5 15.79 -16.54 10.99
CA ASN A 5 15.93 -16.02 12.34
C ASN A 5 17.28 -15.33 12.56
N ASN A 6 18.35 -15.87 11.96
CA ASN A 6 19.70 -15.28 12.05
C ASN A 6 19.83 -13.97 11.25
N ALA A 7 18.91 -13.69 10.32
CA ALA A 7 18.87 -12.44 9.54
C ALA A 7 18.02 -11.35 10.20
N ILE A 8 17.37 -11.64 11.33
CA ILE A 8 16.56 -10.65 12.05
C ILE A 8 17.49 -9.64 12.71
N PHE A 9 17.29 -8.38 12.36
CA PHE A 9 17.98 -7.26 13.02
C PHE A 9 17.21 -6.88 14.29
N ASP A 10 17.90 -6.98 15.42
CA ASP A 10 17.38 -6.47 16.69
C ASP A 10 17.80 -5.01 16.85
N ASN A 11 16.83 -4.10 16.80
CA ASN A 11 17.04 -2.67 17.02
C ASN A 11 16.94 -2.25 18.50
N GLY A 12 16.82 -3.20 19.43
CA GLY A 12 16.63 -2.96 20.85
C GLY A 12 15.26 -2.36 21.23
N CYS A 13 14.33 -2.29 20.30
CA CYS A 13 12.99 -1.72 20.51
C CYS A 13 11.92 -2.82 20.61
N GLU A 14 10.88 -2.58 21.40
CA GLU A 14 9.70 -3.44 21.41
C GLU A 14 8.88 -3.23 20.13
N ASN A 15 8.91 -4.20 19.23
CA ASN A 15 8.12 -4.17 17.99
C ASN A 15 6.75 -4.80 18.22
N LYS A 16 5.69 -4.16 17.71
CA LYS A 16 4.29 -4.63 17.86
C LYS A 16 3.60 -4.73 16.52
N SER A 17 2.81 -5.79 16.33
CA SER A 17 1.90 -5.89 15.21
C SER A 17 0.45 -5.80 15.68
N LYS A 18 -0.41 -5.17 14.86
CA LYS A 18 -1.85 -5.10 15.08
C LYS A 18 -2.58 -5.44 13.79
N HIS A 19 -3.58 -6.29 13.88
CA HIS A 19 -4.51 -6.56 12.79
C HIS A 19 -5.76 -5.70 12.97
N GLY A 20 -6.18 -4.97 11.94
CA GLY A 20 -7.37 -4.13 11.96
C GLY A 20 -7.42 -3.13 10.80
N ASP A 21 -8.50 -2.37 10.73
CA ASP A 21 -8.63 -1.27 9.78
C ASP A 21 -7.66 -0.14 10.14
N ALA A 22 -6.83 0.26 9.19
CA ALA A 22 -5.86 1.35 9.37
C ALA A 22 -6.52 2.69 9.73
N MET A 23 -7.76 2.91 9.29
CA MET A 23 -8.51 4.12 9.60
C MET A 23 -9.03 4.14 11.05
N GLU A 24 -9.28 2.95 11.63
CA GLU A 24 -9.86 2.80 12.97
C GLU A 24 -8.80 2.46 14.03
N VAL A 25 -7.62 2.00 13.62
CA VAL A 25 -6.56 1.60 14.55
C VAL A 25 -6.17 2.75 15.48
N LYS A 26 -6.18 2.49 16.79
CA LYS A 26 -5.75 3.46 17.79
C LYS A 26 -4.24 3.34 17.99
N ILE A 27 -3.51 4.32 17.48
CA ILE A 27 -2.06 4.46 17.66
C ILE A 27 -1.82 5.84 18.29
N LYS A 28 -0.99 5.90 19.32
CA LYS A 28 -0.54 7.18 19.89
C LYS A 28 0.47 7.79 18.93
N HIS A 29 0.24 9.01 18.51
CA HIS A 29 1.07 9.92 17.70
C HIS A 29 2.44 9.34 17.27
N PRO A 30 2.52 8.55 16.19
CA PRO A 30 3.80 8.09 15.67
C PRO A 30 4.55 9.26 15.04
N ASP A 31 5.87 9.28 15.14
CA ASP A 31 6.71 10.29 14.48
C ASP A 31 6.63 10.17 12.96
N LEU A 32 6.59 8.94 12.46
CA LEU A 32 6.51 8.62 11.04
C LEU A 32 5.47 7.53 10.78
N VAL A 33 4.73 7.68 9.67
CA VAL A 33 3.78 6.68 9.18
C VAL A 33 4.12 6.33 7.74
N TYR A 34 4.48 5.06 7.50
CA TYR A 34 4.61 4.52 6.14
C TYR A 34 3.30 3.86 5.74
N ILE A 35 2.77 4.27 4.59
CA ILE A 35 1.49 3.82 4.04
C ILE A 35 1.77 3.08 2.73
N ASP A 36 1.50 1.78 2.70
CA ASP A 36 1.56 0.93 1.51
C ASP A 36 0.18 0.30 1.26
N PRO A 37 -0.74 1.05 0.63
CA PRO A 37 -2.13 0.63 0.45
C PRO A 37 -2.28 -0.29 -0.75
N PRO A 38 -3.43 -0.97 -0.91
CA PRO A 38 -3.79 -1.58 -2.17
C PRO A 38 -3.85 -0.56 -3.30
N TYR A 39 -3.20 -0.85 -4.44
CA TYR A 39 -3.18 0.04 -5.60
C TYR A 39 -4.46 -0.13 -6.41
N TYR A 40 -5.25 0.92 -6.53
CA TYR A 40 -6.39 0.92 -7.44
C TYR A 40 -5.93 1.28 -8.86
N SER A 41 -6.15 0.38 -9.79
CA SER A 41 -5.91 0.62 -11.22
C SER A 41 -7.14 0.24 -12.02
N PRO A 42 -7.69 1.15 -12.84
CA PRO A 42 -8.91 0.87 -13.61
C PRO A 42 -8.76 -0.24 -14.66
N LEU A 43 -7.53 -0.55 -15.05
CA LEU A 43 -7.23 -1.51 -16.12
C LEU A 43 -6.75 -2.87 -15.60
N SER A 44 -6.67 -3.07 -14.29
CA SER A 44 -6.16 -4.31 -13.74
C SER A 44 -7.12 -4.94 -12.74
N ASP A 45 -7.21 -6.28 -12.78
CA ASP A 45 -7.86 -7.09 -11.75
C ASP A 45 -6.97 -7.11 -10.48
N ASN A 46 -6.70 -5.92 -9.94
CA ASN A 46 -5.83 -5.72 -8.78
C ASN A 46 -6.56 -5.86 -7.44
N GLU A 47 -7.62 -6.65 -7.39
CA GLU A 47 -8.24 -6.97 -6.12
C GLU A 47 -7.30 -7.84 -5.28
N TYR A 48 -6.71 -7.26 -4.27
CA TYR A 48 -5.78 -7.92 -3.37
C TYR A 48 -6.40 -9.14 -2.70
N VAL A 49 -7.68 -9.13 -2.37
CA VAL A 49 -8.45 -10.27 -1.88
C VAL A 49 -8.31 -11.48 -2.81
N ARG A 50 -8.40 -11.26 -4.13
CA ARG A 50 -8.30 -12.33 -5.14
C ARG A 50 -6.86 -12.72 -5.44
N ARG A 51 -5.91 -11.78 -5.31
CA ARG A 51 -4.48 -12.07 -5.53
C ARG A 51 -3.88 -12.87 -4.38
N TYR A 52 -4.20 -12.51 -3.15
CA TYR A 52 -3.66 -13.14 -1.96
C TYR A 52 -4.56 -14.25 -1.39
N HIS A 53 -5.59 -14.68 -2.14
CA HIS A 53 -6.57 -15.66 -1.69
C HIS A 53 -5.95 -16.95 -1.12
N PHE A 54 -4.86 -17.44 -1.72
CA PHE A 54 -4.21 -18.67 -1.25
C PHE A 54 -3.53 -18.45 0.11
N VAL A 55 -2.75 -17.38 0.25
CA VAL A 55 -2.04 -17.07 1.49
C VAL A 55 -3.03 -16.75 2.61
N GLU A 56 -4.06 -15.98 2.30
CA GLU A 56 -5.13 -15.66 3.24
C GLU A 56 -5.92 -16.91 3.65
N GLY A 57 -6.24 -17.76 2.69
CA GLY A 57 -6.92 -19.04 2.94
C GLY A 57 -6.10 -19.94 3.84
N LEU A 58 -4.80 -20.08 3.56
CA LEU A 58 -3.89 -20.86 4.36
C LEU A 58 -3.78 -20.33 5.80
N ALA A 59 -3.65 -19.00 5.96
CA ALA A 59 -3.55 -18.37 7.27
C ALA A 59 -4.83 -18.55 8.12
N ARG A 60 -6.00 -18.67 7.47
CA ARG A 60 -7.32 -18.84 8.12
C ARG A 60 -7.78 -20.29 8.19
N ASP A 61 -6.98 -21.24 7.75
CA ASP A 61 -7.43 -22.64 7.58
C ASP A 61 -8.71 -22.74 6.73
N TRP A 62 -8.84 -21.84 5.74
CA TRP A 62 -9.98 -21.69 4.83
C TRP A 62 -11.33 -21.40 5.52
N LYS A 63 -11.32 -21.03 6.79
CA LYS A 63 -12.53 -20.76 7.57
C LYS A 63 -13.05 -19.34 7.31
N GLY A 64 -14.37 -19.22 7.11
CA GLY A 64 -15.05 -17.94 6.96
C GLY A 64 -14.72 -17.22 5.64
N VAL A 65 -14.32 -17.95 4.59
CA VAL A 65 -14.07 -17.43 3.26
C VAL A 65 -15.05 -18.00 2.24
N GLU A 66 -15.55 -17.16 1.34
CA GLU A 66 -16.37 -17.61 0.21
C GLU A 66 -15.49 -17.84 -1.02
N ILE A 67 -15.53 -19.04 -1.57
CA ILE A 67 -14.80 -19.43 -2.77
C ILE A 67 -15.70 -19.38 -3.98
N GLN A 68 -15.19 -18.93 -5.11
CA GLN A 68 -15.89 -18.94 -6.40
C GLN A 68 -15.84 -20.36 -6.99
N GLU A 69 -16.74 -21.24 -6.57
CA GLU A 69 -16.74 -22.66 -6.95
C GLU A 69 -16.86 -22.90 -8.46
N ASN A 70 -17.50 -21.99 -9.18
CA ASN A 70 -17.72 -22.10 -10.62
C ASN A 70 -16.54 -21.60 -11.47
N THR A 71 -15.40 -21.25 -10.84
CA THR A 71 -14.20 -20.79 -11.55
C THR A 71 -13.07 -21.83 -11.49
N ILE A 72 -12.23 -21.87 -12.53
CA ILE A 72 -11.08 -22.78 -12.56
C ILE A 72 -10.10 -22.48 -11.42
N THR A 73 -9.91 -21.23 -11.10
CA THR A 73 -8.88 -20.78 -10.12
C THR A 73 -9.35 -20.82 -8.68
N LYS A 74 -10.63 -21.07 -8.43
CA LYS A 74 -11.20 -21.18 -7.06
C LYS A 74 -10.80 -20.04 -6.13
N LYS A 75 -10.70 -18.82 -6.67
CA LYS A 75 -10.34 -17.64 -5.89
C LYS A 75 -11.45 -17.26 -4.91
N PHE A 76 -11.11 -16.44 -3.93
CA PHE A 76 -12.12 -15.86 -3.06
C PHE A 76 -13.10 -14.98 -3.86
N LYS A 77 -14.34 -14.97 -3.40
CA LYS A 77 -15.31 -13.99 -3.84
C LYS A 77 -14.85 -12.59 -3.42
N SER A 78 -14.87 -11.65 -4.35
CA SER A 78 -14.54 -10.26 -4.04
C SER A 78 -15.44 -9.68 -2.95
N TYR A 79 -14.86 -8.85 -2.12
CA TYR A 79 -15.60 -7.95 -1.25
C TYR A 79 -15.06 -6.52 -1.40
N PRO A 80 -15.94 -5.50 -1.37
CA PRO A 80 -15.51 -4.13 -1.58
C PRO A 80 -14.60 -3.65 -0.44
N THR A 81 -13.54 -2.94 -0.80
CA THR A 81 -12.67 -2.21 0.13
C THR A 81 -12.68 -0.73 -0.23
N PRO A 82 -12.27 0.18 0.65
CA PRO A 82 -12.12 1.59 0.28
C PRO A 82 -11.26 1.79 -0.98
N PHE A 83 -10.26 0.93 -1.21
CA PHE A 83 -9.36 0.99 -2.35
C PHE A 83 -9.87 0.24 -3.60
N SER A 84 -11.13 -0.20 -3.63
CA SER A 84 -11.71 -0.88 -4.80
C SER A 84 -12.27 0.07 -5.85
N THR A 85 -12.33 1.38 -5.58
CA THR A 85 -12.82 2.41 -6.51
C THR A 85 -11.94 3.66 -6.44
N ARG A 86 -11.91 4.44 -7.54
CA ARG A 86 -11.15 5.71 -7.59
C ARG A 86 -11.56 6.67 -6.46
N LYS A 87 -12.86 6.91 -6.31
CA LYS A 87 -13.39 7.80 -5.27
C LYS A 87 -13.06 7.25 -3.87
N GLY A 88 -13.31 5.97 -3.65
CA GLY A 88 -13.02 5.34 -2.36
C GLY A 88 -11.56 5.42 -1.97
N ALA A 89 -10.63 5.22 -2.92
CA ALA A 89 -9.20 5.36 -2.67
C ALA A 89 -8.83 6.80 -2.27
N ALA A 90 -9.35 7.81 -3.00
CA ALA A 90 -9.12 9.22 -2.66
C ALA A 90 -9.65 9.57 -1.26
N ASP A 91 -10.88 9.15 -0.94
CA ASP A 91 -11.51 9.35 0.36
C ASP A 91 -10.74 8.64 1.50
N ALA A 92 -10.18 7.45 1.21
CA ALA A 92 -9.37 6.70 2.16
C ALA A 92 -8.04 7.40 2.46
N PHE A 93 -7.35 7.88 1.43
CA PHE A 93 -6.13 8.68 1.61
C PHE A 93 -6.39 9.96 2.39
N ASP A 94 -7.45 10.69 2.05
CA ASP A 94 -7.82 11.92 2.77
C ASP A 94 -8.02 11.67 4.26
N LYS A 95 -8.72 10.58 4.62
CA LYS A 95 -8.91 10.17 6.02
C LYS A 95 -7.60 9.78 6.71
N LEU A 96 -6.73 9.01 6.04
CA LEU A 96 -5.44 8.60 6.59
C LEU A 96 -4.52 9.81 6.81
N PHE A 97 -4.44 10.72 5.83
CA PHE A 97 -3.62 11.93 5.94
C PHE A 97 -4.11 12.85 7.06
N LYS A 98 -5.42 13.02 7.19
CA LYS A 98 -6.03 13.75 8.31
C LYS A 98 -5.69 13.11 9.65
N LYS A 99 -5.84 11.78 9.76
CA LYS A 99 -5.58 11.03 10.99
C LYS A 99 -4.14 11.18 11.46
N PHE A 100 -3.19 11.17 10.53
CA PHE A 100 -1.76 11.24 10.83
C PHE A 100 -1.14 12.59 10.44
N SER A 101 -1.94 13.67 10.51
CA SER A 101 -1.49 15.01 10.11
C SER A 101 -0.29 15.53 10.92
N ASN A 102 -0.08 15.03 12.16
CA ASN A 102 1.05 15.41 13.00
C ASN A 102 2.31 14.55 12.80
N SER A 103 2.23 13.48 12.00
CA SER A 103 3.35 12.58 11.72
C SER A 103 4.01 12.93 10.38
N ILE A 104 5.26 12.56 10.18
CA ILE A 104 5.82 12.49 8.83
C ILE A 104 5.08 11.38 8.09
N LEU A 105 4.61 11.64 6.87
CA LEU A 105 3.93 10.66 6.04
C LEU A 105 4.84 10.23 4.90
N ILE A 106 4.97 8.93 4.71
CA ILE A 106 5.58 8.34 3.51
C ILE A 106 4.55 7.42 2.88
N VAL A 107 4.22 7.65 1.61
CA VAL A 107 3.26 6.81 0.87
C VAL A 107 3.97 6.21 -0.33
N SER A 108 3.96 4.89 -0.44
CA SER A 108 4.37 4.17 -1.67
C SER A 108 3.15 4.00 -2.56
N TYR A 109 3.26 4.42 -3.84
CA TYR A 109 2.16 4.28 -4.79
C TYR A 109 2.63 4.27 -6.24
N SER A 110 1.92 3.57 -7.10
CA SER A 110 2.34 3.36 -8.49
C SER A 110 1.78 4.41 -9.45
N SER A 111 2.56 4.77 -10.47
CA SER A 111 2.20 5.78 -11.49
C SER A 111 0.97 5.41 -12.32
N ASN A 112 0.62 4.13 -12.41
CA ASN A 112 -0.57 3.65 -13.14
C ASN A 112 -1.81 3.49 -12.25
N SER A 113 -1.75 3.99 -11.01
CA SER A 113 -2.82 3.87 -10.03
C SER A 113 -3.60 5.18 -9.86
N GLN A 114 -4.74 5.10 -9.18
CA GLN A 114 -5.60 6.24 -8.87
C GLN A 114 -5.78 6.33 -7.34
N PRO A 115 -5.65 7.53 -6.74
CA PRO A 115 -5.45 8.87 -7.35
C PRO A 115 -4.16 9.00 -8.15
N THR A 116 -4.13 9.94 -9.10
CA THR A 116 -2.92 10.29 -9.86
C THR A 116 -1.87 10.96 -8.96
N GLN A 117 -0.64 11.13 -9.48
CA GLN A 117 0.42 11.83 -8.75
C GLN A 117 -0.04 13.22 -8.27
N ASP A 118 -0.62 14.02 -9.18
CA ASP A 118 -1.05 15.39 -8.85
C ASP A 118 -2.19 15.40 -7.84
N GLU A 119 -3.15 14.48 -7.98
CA GLU A 119 -4.24 14.31 -7.02
C GLU A 119 -3.71 13.88 -5.64
N MET A 120 -2.70 13.02 -5.59
CA MET A 120 -2.09 12.58 -4.34
C MET A 120 -1.36 13.72 -3.63
N VAL A 121 -0.59 14.52 -4.39
CA VAL A 121 0.05 15.73 -3.88
C VAL A 121 -1.00 16.71 -3.35
N ALA A 122 -2.06 16.97 -4.10
CA ALA A 122 -3.13 17.87 -3.68
C ALA A 122 -3.86 17.38 -2.40
N LEU A 123 -4.08 16.07 -2.28
CA LEU A 123 -4.68 15.48 -1.07
C LEU A 123 -3.76 15.64 0.14
N MET A 124 -2.47 15.33 -0.01
CA MET A 124 -1.50 15.38 1.08
C MET A 124 -1.25 16.83 1.53
N SER A 125 -1.21 17.78 0.59
CA SER A 125 -1.00 19.21 0.86
C SER A 125 -2.13 19.87 1.67
N LYS A 126 -3.27 19.22 1.85
CA LYS A 126 -4.30 19.69 2.79
C LYS A 126 -3.85 19.59 4.25
N TYR A 127 -2.88 18.71 4.53
CA TYR A 127 -2.47 18.33 5.89
C TYR A 127 -0.98 18.50 6.14
N LYS A 128 -0.20 18.78 5.10
CA LYS A 128 1.27 18.94 5.15
C LYS A 128 1.70 20.23 4.50
N GLU A 129 2.63 20.92 5.14
CA GLU A 129 3.23 22.15 4.62
C GLU A 129 4.14 21.87 3.43
N HIS A 130 4.81 20.71 3.46
CA HIS A 130 5.74 20.27 2.43
C HIS A 130 5.34 18.89 1.92
N VAL A 131 5.32 18.74 0.61
CA VAL A 131 5.09 17.44 -0.05
C VAL A 131 6.14 17.26 -1.14
N GLU A 132 6.96 16.23 -0.99
CA GLU A 132 7.97 15.84 -1.97
C GLU A 132 7.55 14.54 -2.65
N VAL A 133 7.87 14.43 -3.95
CA VAL A 133 7.63 13.20 -4.72
C VAL A 133 8.95 12.68 -5.23
N VAL A 134 9.31 11.48 -4.78
CA VAL A 134 10.53 10.80 -5.20
C VAL A 134 10.13 9.69 -6.18
N PRO A 135 10.42 9.85 -7.50
CA PRO A 135 10.17 8.81 -8.47
C PRO A 135 11.22 7.71 -8.34
N ILE A 136 10.77 6.46 -8.40
CA ILE A 136 11.62 5.27 -8.42
C ILE A 136 11.29 4.50 -9.68
N ASP A 137 12.28 4.36 -10.58
CA ASP A 137 12.12 3.56 -11.78
C ASP A 137 12.02 2.09 -11.42
N TYR A 138 10.86 1.51 -11.68
CA TYR A 138 10.60 0.12 -11.42
C TYR A 138 10.08 -0.60 -12.66
N THR A 139 10.55 -1.81 -12.88
CA THR A 139 10.07 -2.66 -13.98
C THR A 139 9.35 -3.87 -13.40
N TYR A 140 8.04 -3.90 -13.51
CA TYR A 140 7.28 -5.07 -13.12
C TYR A 140 7.52 -6.23 -14.10
N SER A 141 7.98 -7.35 -13.59
CA SER A 141 8.06 -8.61 -14.32
C SER A 141 6.85 -9.46 -13.93
N PHE A 142 5.84 -9.50 -14.77
CA PHE A 142 4.70 -10.39 -14.57
C PHE A 142 5.01 -11.78 -15.15
N GLY A 143 5.44 -12.70 -14.28
CA GLY A 143 5.48 -14.14 -14.53
C GLY A 143 6.52 -14.63 -15.54
N ASN A 144 6.75 -15.95 -15.53
CA ASN A 144 7.70 -16.67 -16.39
C ASN A 144 7.16 -17.01 -17.80
N GLN A 145 6.06 -16.42 -18.25
CA GLN A 145 5.51 -16.69 -19.57
C GLN A 145 6.36 -16.05 -20.66
N LYS A 146 6.63 -16.79 -21.75
CA LYS A 146 7.46 -16.32 -22.89
C LYS A 146 7.01 -14.97 -23.48
N HIS A 147 5.72 -14.63 -23.39
CA HIS A 147 5.15 -13.35 -23.83
C HIS A 147 5.34 -12.18 -22.85
N ALA A 148 5.69 -12.45 -21.59
CA ALA A 148 5.95 -11.40 -20.60
C ALA A 148 7.26 -10.63 -20.87
N LYS A 149 8.15 -11.16 -21.69
CA LYS A 149 9.41 -10.49 -22.05
C LYS A 149 9.23 -9.30 -22.98
N THR A 150 8.15 -9.25 -23.76
CA THR A 150 7.85 -8.17 -24.72
C THR A 150 6.98 -7.06 -24.13
N ASN A 151 6.18 -7.35 -23.11
CA ASN A 151 5.33 -6.37 -22.43
C ASN A 151 5.88 -6.03 -21.04
N ARG A 152 7.10 -5.52 -20.98
CA ARG A 152 7.63 -4.88 -19.77
C ARG A 152 6.92 -3.55 -19.59
N ASN A 153 5.87 -3.52 -18.80
CA ASN A 153 5.27 -2.27 -18.38
C ASN A 153 6.30 -1.54 -17.47
N LYS A 154 6.97 -0.55 -18.04
CA LYS A 154 7.75 0.39 -17.25
C LYS A 154 6.75 1.21 -16.46
N VAL A 155 6.76 1.03 -15.15
CA VAL A 155 5.92 1.77 -14.22
C VAL A 155 6.88 2.50 -13.29
N GLN A 156 6.60 3.74 -12.99
CA GLN A 156 7.30 4.45 -11.92
C GLN A 156 6.57 4.18 -10.61
N GLU A 157 7.30 3.81 -9.60
CA GLU A 157 6.84 3.88 -8.22
C GLU A 157 7.17 5.26 -7.67
N TYR A 158 6.27 5.80 -6.87
CA TYR A 158 6.46 7.08 -6.19
C TYR A 158 6.53 6.86 -4.68
N LEU A 159 7.45 7.56 -4.05
CA LEU A 159 7.37 7.83 -2.63
C LEU A 159 6.91 9.28 -2.46
N PHE A 160 5.72 9.47 -1.93
CA PHE A 160 5.22 10.76 -1.50
C PHE A 160 5.63 10.99 -0.06
N VAL A 161 6.36 12.05 0.20
CA VAL A 161 6.86 12.40 1.55
C VAL A 161 6.22 13.70 1.99
N GLY A 162 5.38 13.65 3.02
CA GLY A 162 4.69 14.81 3.58
C GLY A 162 5.16 15.13 5.00
N PHE A 163 5.55 16.38 5.27
CA PHE A 163 6.02 16.81 6.58
C PHE A 163 5.65 18.27 6.86
N ASN A 164 5.77 18.67 8.13
CA ASN A 164 5.52 20.03 8.59
C ASN A 164 6.79 20.60 9.23
N GLY A 165 6.94 21.94 9.23
CA GLY A 165 8.08 22.63 9.82
C GLY A 165 9.31 22.63 8.93
N GLU A 166 10.48 22.91 9.52
CA GLU A 166 11.74 22.96 8.78
C GLU A 166 12.08 21.61 8.14
N ASP A 167 12.66 21.66 6.96
CA ASP A 167 13.11 20.52 6.17
C ASP A 167 13.97 19.57 7.00
N VAL A 168 13.40 18.43 7.38
CA VAL A 168 14.02 17.43 8.25
C VAL A 168 15.26 16.81 7.58
N TRP A 169 15.38 16.91 6.25
CA TRP A 169 16.44 16.30 5.44
C TRP A 169 17.70 17.18 5.31
N LYS A 170 17.58 18.49 5.55
CA LYS A 170 18.71 19.44 5.41
C LYS A 170 19.61 19.56 6.64
N LYS A 171 19.32 18.84 7.71
CA LYS A 171 20.19 18.80 8.90
C LYS A 171 21.24 17.68 8.78
N LYS A 172 22.16 17.86 7.84
CA LYS A 172 23.47 17.18 7.87
C LYS A 172 24.54 18.11 7.37
#